data_cfa1053dee39d63ead4ede2892dc0d8a
#
_entry.id   cfa1053dee39d63ead4ede2892dc0d8a
#
_cell.length_a   1.000
_cell.length_b   1.000
_cell.length_c   1.000
_cell.angle_alpha   90.00
_cell.angle_beta   90.00
_cell.angle_gamma   90.00
#
_symmetry.space_group_name_H-M   'P 1'
#
loop_
_entity.id
_entity.type
_entity.pdbx_description
1 polymer ?
#
loop_
_entity_poly.entity_id
_entity_poly.type
_entity_poly.pdbx_seq_one_letter_code
_entity_poly.pdbx_strand_id
1 'polypeptide(L)'
;MEGTFQTPTTDQPVNTEEIALTTHPTLDNTGFLGVVIQTPLAADIPFDITIDVGRVGGPSAGLAFALTIVDTLTEGELTGGLSIATTGTIDQYGNVGSVGAYAQKAEAAARSGIDVFLVPPAGFSTVERIAAERFEVRCVSTFNDAIVELSTFGGNGLQIAENLKLPIPEKSDPIIDPNDGYLTCAEAIAENENN
;
A
#
# COMPACT_ATOMS: atom_id res chain seq x y z
N MET A 1 -2.33 30.58 -13.54
CA MET A 1 -3.10 29.54 -14.25
C MET A 1 -4.34 29.28 -13.45
N GLU A 2 -5.49 29.62 -13.99
CA GLU A 2 -6.79 29.33 -13.37
C GLU A 2 -7.17 27.89 -13.74
N GLY A 3 -7.31 27.03 -12.77
CA GLY A 3 -7.76 25.66 -12.96
C GLY A 3 -9.13 25.47 -12.33
N THR A 4 -10.16 25.22 -13.16
CA THR A 4 -11.52 24.92 -12.68
C THR A 4 -11.64 23.40 -12.56
N PHE A 5 -11.89 22.90 -11.36
CA PHE A 5 -12.19 21.49 -11.11
C PHE A 5 -13.69 21.27 -11.07
N GLN A 6 -14.21 20.39 -11.94
CA GLN A 6 -15.59 19.92 -11.85
C GLN A 6 -15.57 18.51 -11.25
N THR A 7 -16.24 18.34 -10.11
CA THR A 7 -16.54 17.00 -9.57
C THR A 7 -17.79 16.44 -10.27
N PRO A 8 -17.77 15.21 -10.77
CA PRO A 8 -18.95 14.58 -11.32
C PRO A 8 -19.87 14.04 -10.21
N THR A 9 -21.14 14.40 -10.30
CA THR A 9 -22.31 13.74 -9.71
C THR A 9 -22.45 13.67 -8.19
N THR A 10 -22.66 14.81 -7.56
CA THR A 10 -23.62 14.91 -6.48
C THR A 10 -24.42 16.19 -6.69
N ASP A 11 -25.72 16.16 -6.43
CA ASP A 11 -26.68 17.29 -6.54
C ASP A 11 -26.40 18.40 -5.49
N GLN A 12 -25.14 18.56 -5.08
CA GLN A 12 -24.67 19.59 -4.19
C GLN A 12 -24.23 20.81 -5.00
N PRO A 13 -24.63 22.03 -4.61
CA PRO A 13 -24.21 23.24 -5.27
C PRO A 13 -22.68 23.35 -5.23
N VAL A 14 -22.06 23.50 -6.39
CA VAL A 14 -20.63 23.77 -6.50
C VAL A 14 -20.37 25.20 -6.02
N ASN A 15 -19.81 25.35 -4.83
CA ASN A 15 -19.31 26.63 -4.37
C ASN A 15 -17.97 26.90 -5.06
N THR A 16 -17.89 28.02 -5.77
CA THR A 16 -16.63 28.47 -6.39
C THR A 16 -16.06 29.58 -5.53
N GLU A 17 -14.86 29.38 -5.02
CA GLU A 17 -14.10 30.38 -4.28
C GLU A 17 -12.77 30.65 -4.97
N GLU A 18 -12.35 31.92 -4.99
CA GLU A 18 -11.02 32.29 -5.45
C GLU A 18 -10.01 32.05 -4.32
N ILE A 19 -9.03 31.20 -4.56
CA ILE A 19 -7.98 30.88 -3.59
C ILE A 19 -6.64 31.35 -4.15
N ALA A 20 -5.94 32.19 -3.40
CA ALA A 20 -4.60 32.61 -3.74
C ALA A 20 -3.61 31.46 -3.49
N LEU A 21 -2.88 31.06 -4.54
CA LEU A 21 -1.81 30.09 -4.40
C LEU A 21 -0.58 30.72 -3.74
N THR A 22 0.04 30.01 -2.83
CA THR A 22 1.37 30.36 -2.29
C THR A 22 2.48 29.74 -3.15
N THR A 23 3.73 30.15 -2.91
CA THR A 23 4.87 29.53 -3.57
C THR A 23 5.13 28.16 -2.97
N HIS A 24 5.40 27.18 -3.82
CA HIS A 24 5.78 25.83 -3.36
C HIS A 24 7.08 25.91 -2.52
N PRO A 25 7.15 25.19 -1.37
CA PRO A 25 8.30 25.33 -0.46
C PRO A 25 9.65 24.87 -1.04
N THR A 26 9.63 24.02 -2.08
CA THR A 26 10.85 23.43 -2.66
C THR A 26 10.95 23.54 -4.20
N LEU A 27 9.90 24.01 -4.88
CA LEU A 27 9.87 24.14 -6.34
C LEU A 27 9.67 25.61 -6.72
N ASP A 28 10.67 26.19 -7.39
CA ASP A 28 10.63 27.58 -7.86
C ASP A 28 9.53 27.78 -8.91
N ASN A 29 8.85 28.91 -8.87
CA ASN A 29 7.78 29.33 -9.79
C ASN A 29 6.56 28.37 -9.87
N THR A 30 6.36 27.52 -8.87
CA THR A 30 5.22 26.60 -8.79
C THR A 30 4.23 27.10 -7.75
N GLY A 31 2.97 27.25 -8.15
CA GLY A 31 1.88 27.55 -7.23
C GLY A 31 1.57 26.36 -6.33
N PHE A 32 1.35 26.62 -5.04
CA PHE A 32 1.07 25.59 -4.04
C PHE A 32 -0.23 25.91 -3.29
N LEU A 33 -1.16 24.94 -3.29
CA LEU A 33 -2.44 25.08 -2.63
C LEU A 33 -2.45 24.47 -1.20
N GLY A 34 -1.55 23.53 -0.93
CA GLY A 34 -1.41 22.94 0.41
C GLY A 34 -2.59 22.08 0.84
N VAL A 35 -3.32 21.48 -0.10
CA VAL A 35 -4.46 20.59 0.17
C VAL A 35 -4.11 19.15 -0.15
N VAL A 36 -4.66 18.23 0.62
CA VAL A 36 -4.64 16.79 0.31
C VAL A 36 -5.99 16.45 -0.31
N ILE A 37 -5.96 16.00 -1.56
CA ILE A 37 -7.17 15.57 -2.26
C ILE A 37 -7.42 14.10 -1.88
N GLN A 38 -8.61 13.83 -1.35
CA GLN A 38 -9.11 12.47 -1.15
C GLN A 38 -10.32 12.29 -2.05
N THR A 39 -10.26 11.29 -2.90
CA THR A 39 -11.44 10.87 -3.68
C THR A 39 -12.11 9.73 -2.90
N PRO A 40 -13.29 9.96 -2.31
CA PRO A 40 -14.03 8.86 -1.69
C PRO A 40 -14.47 7.90 -2.82
N LEU A 41 -14.03 6.66 -2.74
CA LEU A 41 -14.55 5.59 -3.58
C LEU A 41 -15.84 5.08 -2.95
N ALA A 42 -16.95 5.26 -3.65
CA ALA A 42 -18.19 4.59 -3.30
C ALA A 42 -18.19 3.25 -4.05
N ALA A 43 -18.07 2.16 -3.32
CA ALA A 43 -18.29 0.82 -3.82
C ALA A 43 -19.67 0.34 -3.35
N ASP A 44 -20.48 -0.17 -4.27
CA ASP A 44 -21.72 -0.85 -3.92
C ASP A 44 -21.36 -2.32 -3.61
N ILE A 45 -21.11 -2.58 -2.33
CA ILE A 45 -20.77 -3.92 -1.85
C ILE A 45 -21.99 -4.48 -1.08
N PRO A 46 -22.30 -5.79 -1.23
CA PRO A 46 -23.52 -6.38 -0.69
C PRO A 46 -23.42 -6.70 0.83
N PHE A 47 -22.43 -6.18 1.52
CA PHE A 47 -22.20 -6.39 2.96
C PHE A 47 -21.52 -5.18 3.59
N ASP A 48 -21.71 -5.04 4.90
CA ASP A 48 -21.08 -3.96 5.67
C ASP A 48 -19.69 -4.40 6.14
N ILE A 49 -18.69 -3.53 5.93
CA ILE A 49 -17.34 -3.71 6.47
C ILE A 49 -17.12 -2.64 7.54
N THR A 50 -16.84 -3.06 8.76
CA THR A 50 -16.43 -2.19 9.85
C THR A 50 -15.00 -2.51 10.24
N ILE A 51 -14.10 -1.53 10.13
CA ILE A 51 -12.71 -1.67 10.54
C ILE A 51 -12.50 -0.82 11.79
N ASP A 52 -12.31 -1.48 12.94
CA ASP A 52 -11.93 -0.78 14.16
C ASP A 52 -10.42 -0.61 14.22
N VAL A 53 -9.95 0.57 13.95
CA VAL A 53 -8.51 0.90 13.96
C VAL A 53 -8.02 1.34 15.35
N GLY A 54 -8.92 1.44 16.32
CA GLY A 54 -8.59 1.90 17.66
C GLY A 54 -7.90 3.27 17.63
N ARG A 55 -6.65 3.32 18.10
CA ARG A 55 -5.82 4.54 18.15
C ARG A 55 -4.80 4.62 16.99
N VAL A 56 -4.83 3.69 16.05
CA VAL A 56 -3.95 3.69 14.89
C VAL A 56 -4.45 4.72 13.88
N GLY A 57 -3.59 5.63 13.49
CA GLY A 57 -3.89 6.67 12.52
C GLY A 57 -3.02 6.58 11.27
N GLY A 58 -3.53 7.14 10.18
CA GLY A 58 -2.84 7.23 8.91
C GLY A 58 -3.03 6.02 7.98
N PRO A 59 -2.73 6.19 6.68
CA PRO A 59 -3.03 5.21 5.64
C PRO A 59 -2.05 4.03 5.59
N SER A 60 -1.02 4.00 6.44
CA SER A 60 0.08 3.02 6.37
C SER A 60 -0.30 1.58 6.74
N ALA A 61 -1.53 1.36 7.21
CA ALA A 61 -2.10 0.03 7.47
C ALA A 61 -3.01 -0.45 6.31
N GLY A 62 -3.08 0.28 5.20
CA GLY A 62 -3.98 -0.02 4.09
C GLY A 62 -3.81 -1.43 3.55
N LEU A 63 -2.57 -1.85 3.29
CA LEU A 63 -2.29 -3.21 2.84
C LEU A 63 -2.73 -4.27 3.87
N ALA A 64 -2.50 -4.02 5.16
CA ALA A 64 -2.93 -4.94 6.22
C ALA A 64 -4.45 -5.13 6.22
N PHE A 65 -5.20 -4.03 6.14
CA PHE A 65 -6.66 -4.09 6.10
C PHE A 65 -7.17 -4.81 4.87
N ALA A 66 -6.60 -4.53 3.69
CA ALA A 66 -7.00 -5.18 2.45
C ALA A 66 -6.77 -6.71 2.52
N LEU A 67 -5.62 -7.15 3.01
CA LEU A 67 -5.32 -8.58 3.19
C LEU A 67 -6.26 -9.22 4.22
N THR A 68 -6.51 -8.56 5.35
CA THR A 68 -7.43 -9.07 6.39
C THR A 68 -8.87 -9.20 5.88
N ILE A 69 -9.34 -8.22 5.09
CA ILE A 69 -10.68 -8.28 4.47
C ILE A 69 -10.77 -9.49 3.55
N VAL A 70 -9.79 -9.68 2.68
CA VAL A 70 -9.78 -10.82 1.74
C VAL A 70 -9.71 -12.14 2.49
N ASP A 71 -8.85 -12.28 3.48
CA ASP A 71 -8.73 -13.46 4.31
C ASP A 71 -10.06 -13.80 5.03
N THR A 72 -10.75 -12.76 5.54
CA THR A 72 -12.05 -12.93 6.22
C THR A 72 -13.18 -13.34 5.26
N LEU A 73 -13.15 -12.86 4.02
CA LEU A 73 -14.20 -13.08 3.02
C LEU A 73 -13.98 -14.34 2.17
N THR A 74 -12.82 -14.95 2.25
CA THR A 74 -12.48 -16.14 1.47
C THR A 74 -12.26 -17.36 2.37
N GLU A 75 -12.54 -18.56 1.82
CA GLU A 75 -12.25 -19.79 2.52
C GLU A 75 -10.74 -20.09 2.46
N GLY A 76 -10.20 -20.60 3.54
CA GLY A 76 -8.81 -21.04 3.65
C GLY A 76 -7.99 -20.21 4.63
N GLU A 77 -6.69 -20.20 4.44
CA GLU A 77 -5.71 -19.57 5.31
C GLU A 77 -4.71 -18.78 4.44
N LEU A 78 -4.91 -17.48 4.35
CA LEU A 78 -4.09 -16.61 3.47
C LEU A 78 -2.62 -16.58 3.90
N THR A 79 -2.36 -16.66 5.20
CA THR A 79 -1.01 -16.54 5.77
C THR A 79 -0.25 -17.87 5.86
N GLY A 80 -0.92 -18.99 5.56
CA GLY A 80 -0.33 -20.32 5.76
C GLY A 80 -0.05 -20.65 7.24
N GLY A 81 -0.75 -19.99 8.17
CA GLY A 81 -0.57 -20.14 9.60
C GLY A 81 0.60 -19.34 10.19
N LEU A 82 1.27 -18.51 9.39
CA LEU A 82 2.37 -17.66 9.85
C LEU A 82 1.87 -16.34 10.43
N SER A 83 2.67 -15.78 11.33
CA SER A 83 2.49 -14.44 11.88
C SER A 83 3.06 -13.40 10.91
N ILE A 84 2.18 -12.71 10.19
CA ILE A 84 2.56 -11.77 9.15
C ILE A 84 2.43 -10.33 9.65
N ALA A 85 3.50 -9.55 9.49
CA ALA A 85 3.41 -8.09 9.54
C ALA A 85 3.39 -7.52 8.13
N THR A 86 2.71 -6.39 7.95
CA THR A 86 2.75 -5.66 6.69
C THR A 86 2.63 -4.16 6.92
N THR A 87 3.16 -3.37 6.01
CA THR A 87 2.96 -1.93 5.97
C THR A 87 2.91 -1.45 4.53
N GLY A 88 2.16 -0.41 4.28
CA GLY A 88 1.98 0.19 2.97
C GLY A 88 0.61 0.87 2.89
N THR A 89 0.53 1.94 2.14
CA THR A 89 -0.76 2.44 1.68
C THR A 89 -1.28 1.51 0.60
N ILE A 90 -2.57 1.56 0.30
CA ILE A 90 -3.14 0.88 -0.87
C ILE A 90 -4.02 1.87 -1.60
N ASP A 91 -3.92 1.89 -2.92
CA ASP A 91 -4.77 2.70 -3.77
C ASP A 91 -5.90 1.85 -4.43
N GLN A 92 -6.74 2.53 -5.20
CA GLN A 92 -7.87 1.89 -5.89
C GLN A 92 -7.47 0.89 -6.99
N TYR A 93 -6.20 0.90 -7.40
CA TYR A 93 -5.65 -0.02 -8.40
C TYR A 93 -4.91 -1.19 -7.77
N GLY A 94 -4.82 -1.19 -6.44
CA GLY A 94 -4.08 -2.21 -5.69
C GLY A 94 -2.58 -1.94 -5.59
N ASN A 95 -2.10 -0.73 -5.93
CA ASN A 95 -0.69 -0.39 -5.75
C ASN A 95 -0.38 -0.18 -4.27
N VAL A 96 0.75 -0.70 -3.83
CA VAL A 96 1.24 -0.55 -2.45
C VAL A 96 2.21 0.62 -2.39
N GLY A 97 1.79 1.69 -1.73
CA GLY A 97 2.58 2.91 -1.63
C GLY A 97 3.47 2.97 -0.41
N SER A 98 4.49 3.85 -0.50
CA SER A 98 5.47 4.08 0.56
C SER A 98 4.85 4.71 1.81
N VAL A 99 5.52 4.50 2.94
CA VAL A 99 5.11 5.00 4.26
C VAL A 99 6.33 5.52 5.03
N GLY A 100 6.09 6.13 6.17
CA GLY A 100 7.18 6.55 7.07
C GLY A 100 7.56 5.50 8.12
N ALA A 101 8.68 5.73 8.79
CA ALA A 101 9.11 5.03 10.00
C ALA A 101 9.38 3.52 9.82
N TYR A 102 9.97 3.12 8.70
CA TYR A 102 10.29 1.71 8.43
C TYR A 102 11.15 1.08 9.52
N ALA A 103 12.17 1.78 10.01
CA ALA A 103 13.05 1.26 11.05
C ALA A 103 12.29 0.95 12.35
N GLN A 104 11.43 1.86 12.79
CA GLN A 104 10.62 1.66 14.00
C GLN A 104 9.63 0.51 13.85
N LYS A 105 9.04 0.38 12.66
CA LYS A 105 8.12 -0.72 12.32
C LYS A 105 8.84 -2.07 12.31
N ALA A 106 10.01 -2.14 11.70
CA ALA A 106 10.83 -3.35 11.67
C ALA A 106 11.26 -3.79 13.09
N GLU A 107 11.67 -2.86 13.94
CA GLU A 107 12.02 -3.17 15.32
C GLU A 107 10.80 -3.60 16.15
N ALA A 108 9.63 -3.03 15.90
CA ALA A 108 8.39 -3.48 16.55
C ALA A 108 8.01 -4.90 16.10
N ALA A 109 8.09 -5.17 14.80
CA ALA A 109 7.84 -6.47 14.20
C ALA A 109 8.77 -7.55 14.78
N ALA A 110 10.07 -7.27 14.85
CA ALA A 110 11.06 -8.16 15.46
C ALA A 110 10.74 -8.49 16.92
N ARG A 111 10.32 -7.49 17.71
CA ARG A 111 9.91 -7.71 19.11
C ARG A 111 8.62 -8.52 19.25
N SER A 112 7.76 -8.47 18.26
CA SER A 112 6.51 -9.23 18.25
C SER A 112 6.69 -10.69 17.83
N GLY A 113 7.88 -11.08 17.35
CA GLY A 113 8.18 -12.45 16.93
C GLY A 113 7.40 -12.87 15.70
N ILE A 114 7.27 -11.97 14.72
CA ILE A 114 6.65 -12.30 13.43
C ILE A 114 7.53 -13.23 12.61
N ASP A 115 6.92 -13.94 11.67
CA ASP A 115 7.62 -14.82 10.73
C ASP A 115 8.00 -14.08 9.45
N VAL A 116 7.09 -13.24 8.91
CA VAL A 116 7.28 -12.53 7.63
C VAL A 116 6.84 -11.08 7.73
N PHE A 117 7.59 -10.17 7.09
CA PHE A 117 7.21 -8.78 6.93
C PHE A 117 7.10 -8.39 5.44
N LEU A 118 5.88 -8.08 5.00
CA LEU A 118 5.63 -7.53 3.67
C LEU A 118 5.82 -6.02 3.68
N VAL A 119 6.67 -5.50 2.81
CA VAL A 119 7.08 -4.09 2.81
C VAL A 119 7.16 -3.54 1.39
N PRO A 120 6.74 -2.27 1.15
CA PRO A 120 6.91 -1.65 -0.16
C PRO A 120 8.39 -1.38 -0.48
N PRO A 121 8.74 -1.24 -1.78
CA PRO A 121 10.12 -1.07 -2.24
C PRO A 121 10.94 -0.04 -1.47
N ALA A 122 10.37 1.13 -1.21
CA ALA A 122 11.05 2.22 -0.51
C ALA A 122 11.51 1.88 0.92
N GLY A 123 10.93 0.84 1.53
CA GLY A 123 11.28 0.38 2.87
C GLY A 123 12.17 -0.86 2.90
N PHE A 124 12.30 -1.55 1.77
CA PHE A 124 12.88 -2.90 1.70
C PHE A 124 14.27 -2.97 2.32
N SER A 125 15.24 -2.21 1.80
CA SER A 125 16.63 -2.24 2.31
C SER A 125 16.74 -1.88 3.81
N THR A 126 15.89 -0.97 4.28
CA THR A 126 15.89 -0.60 5.70
C THR A 126 15.38 -1.73 6.58
N VAL A 127 14.29 -2.37 6.18
CA VAL A 127 13.67 -3.46 6.93
C VAL A 127 14.54 -4.71 6.88
N GLU A 128 15.10 -5.05 5.72
CA GLU A 128 16.01 -6.18 5.51
C GLU A 128 17.22 -6.11 6.45
N ARG A 129 17.89 -4.97 6.49
CA ARG A 129 19.02 -4.73 7.37
C ARG A 129 18.66 -4.87 8.86
N ILE A 130 17.45 -4.50 9.26
CA ILE A 130 16.98 -4.60 10.64
C ILE A 130 16.47 -6.00 10.95
N ALA A 131 15.90 -6.69 9.98
CA ALA A 131 15.46 -8.07 10.13
C ALA A 131 16.60 -8.98 10.59
N ALA A 132 17.75 -8.91 9.94
CA ALA A 132 18.97 -9.62 10.35
C ALA A 132 18.67 -11.09 10.74
N GLU A 133 17.97 -11.80 9.86
CA GLU A 133 17.53 -13.21 10.04
C GLU A 133 16.49 -13.46 11.16
N ARG A 134 15.97 -12.41 11.81
CA ARG A 134 14.94 -12.57 12.85
C ARG A 134 13.55 -12.87 12.27
N PHE A 135 13.30 -12.46 11.05
CA PHE A 135 12.08 -12.71 10.28
C PHE A 135 12.38 -12.54 8.79
N GLU A 136 11.55 -13.14 7.96
CA GLU A 136 11.65 -13.03 6.50
C GLU A 136 11.12 -11.68 6.02
N VAL A 137 11.77 -11.05 5.03
CA VAL A 137 11.29 -9.80 4.42
C VAL A 137 10.93 -10.05 2.97
N ARG A 138 9.75 -9.60 2.58
CA ARG A 138 9.28 -9.67 1.21
C ARG A 138 8.90 -8.28 0.71
N CYS A 139 9.43 -7.93 -0.46
CA CYS A 139 9.07 -6.71 -1.15
C CYS A 139 7.78 -6.90 -1.92
N VAL A 140 6.83 -5.98 -1.77
CA VAL A 140 5.54 -6.01 -2.46
C VAL A 140 5.20 -4.63 -3.03
N SER A 141 4.98 -4.55 -4.33
CA SER A 141 4.59 -3.33 -5.04
C SER A 141 3.08 -3.24 -5.25
N THR A 142 2.40 -4.38 -5.22
CA THR A 142 0.96 -4.47 -5.42
C THR A 142 0.30 -5.39 -4.41
N PHE A 143 -1.01 -5.28 -4.28
CA PHE A 143 -1.82 -6.22 -3.50
C PHE A 143 -1.66 -7.66 -4.02
N ASN A 144 -1.60 -7.81 -5.35
CA ASN A 144 -1.42 -9.13 -5.96
C ASN A 144 -0.05 -9.72 -5.61
N ASP A 145 1.02 -8.91 -5.60
CA ASP A 145 2.34 -9.39 -5.17
C ASP A 145 2.27 -9.92 -3.74
N ALA A 146 1.57 -9.21 -2.84
CA ALA A 146 1.42 -9.64 -1.46
C ALA A 146 0.71 -11.00 -1.35
N ILE A 147 -0.38 -11.20 -2.12
CA ILE A 147 -1.09 -12.49 -2.17
C ILE A 147 -0.20 -13.61 -2.72
N VAL A 148 0.56 -13.34 -3.78
CA VAL A 148 1.48 -14.33 -4.38
C VAL A 148 2.60 -14.67 -3.41
N GLU A 149 3.23 -13.68 -2.77
CA GLU A 149 4.28 -13.92 -1.78
C GLU A 149 3.76 -14.76 -0.60
N LEU A 150 2.57 -14.47 -0.07
CA LEU A 150 1.97 -15.29 0.99
C LEU A 150 1.75 -16.74 0.56
N SER A 151 1.47 -16.99 -0.72
CA SER A 151 1.33 -18.36 -1.24
C SER A 151 2.63 -19.16 -1.19
N THR A 152 3.79 -18.51 -1.25
CA THR A 152 5.11 -19.16 -1.14
C THR A 152 5.35 -19.74 0.26
N PHE A 153 4.62 -19.25 1.25
CA PHE A 153 4.65 -19.71 2.64
C PHE A 153 3.53 -20.72 2.98
N GLY A 154 2.84 -21.22 1.99
CA GLY A 154 1.77 -22.21 2.16
C GLY A 154 0.38 -21.62 2.31
N GLY A 155 0.22 -20.30 2.17
CA GLY A 155 -1.08 -19.66 2.11
C GLY A 155 -1.84 -19.99 0.82
N ASN A 156 -3.15 -19.82 0.84
CA ASN A 156 -4.03 -20.09 -0.30
C ASN A 156 -4.20 -18.91 -1.27
N GLY A 157 -3.27 -17.95 -1.25
CA GLY A 157 -3.35 -16.70 -2.02
C GLY A 157 -3.53 -16.90 -3.53
N LEU A 158 -2.87 -17.88 -4.14
CA LEU A 158 -3.05 -18.17 -5.57
C LEU A 158 -4.48 -18.61 -5.89
N GLN A 159 -5.08 -19.44 -5.05
CA GLN A 159 -6.47 -19.85 -5.21
C GLN A 159 -7.43 -18.68 -5.02
N ILE A 160 -7.13 -17.79 -4.08
CA ILE A 160 -7.87 -16.54 -3.88
C ILE A 160 -7.78 -15.67 -5.13
N ALA A 161 -6.58 -15.45 -5.65
CA ALA A 161 -6.36 -14.66 -6.86
C ALA A 161 -7.14 -15.22 -8.05
N GLU A 162 -7.14 -16.54 -8.24
CA GLU A 162 -7.89 -17.21 -9.30
C GLU A 162 -9.41 -17.04 -9.10
N ASN A 163 -9.92 -17.28 -7.92
CA ASN A 163 -11.34 -17.15 -7.60
C ASN A 163 -11.87 -15.74 -7.78
N LEU A 164 -11.10 -14.74 -7.41
CA LEU A 164 -11.41 -13.32 -7.57
C LEU A 164 -11.13 -12.81 -8.99
N LYS A 165 -10.58 -13.65 -9.87
CA LYS A 165 -10.13 -13.27 -11.22
C LYS A 165 -9.18 -12.08 -11.20
N LEU A 166 -8.39 -11.98 -10.15
CA LEU A 166 -7.30 -11.02 -10.11
C LEU A 166 -6.29 -11.38 -11.19
N PRO A 167 -5.71 -10.41 -11.88
CA PRO A 167 -4.58 -10.72 -12.76
C PRO A 167 -3.50 -11.35 -11.89
N ILE A 168 -3.18 -12.62 -12.14
CA ILE A 168 -2.03 -13.26 -11.50
C ILE A 168 -0.81 -12.58 -12.11
N PRO A 169 -0.03 -11.82 -11.37
CA PRO A 169 1.08 -11.14 -11.97
C PRO A 169 2.16 -12.15 -12.38
N GLU A 170 2.48 -12.21 -13.65
CA GLU A 170 3.90 -12.16 -13.99
C GLU A 170 4.35 -10.83 -13.42
N LYS A 171 5.15 -10.83 -12.34
CA LYS A 171 5.64 -9.65 -11.61
C LYS A 171 5.21 -8.34 -12.27
N SER A 172 4.00 -7.87 -11.93
CA SER A 172 3.44 -6.69 -12.57
C SER A 172 4.19 -5.48 -12.02
N ASP A 173 4.83 -4.77 -12.91
CA ASP A 173 5.24 -3.42 -12.58
C ASP A 173 4.00 -2.65 -12.12
N PRO A 174 4.08 -1.91 -11.03
CA PRO A 174 2.97 -1.11 -10.55
C PRO A 174 2.48 -0.22 -11.69
N ILE A 175 1.14 -0.07 -11.83
CA ILE A 175 0.54 0.88 -12.78
C ILE A 175 0.79 2.29 -12.24
N ILE A 176 2.01 2.73 -12.36
CA ILE A 176 2.49 4.04 -11.87
C ILE A 176 3.10 4.77 -13.06
N ASP A 177 2.89 6.08 -13.11
CA ASP A 177 3.61 6.93 -14.06
C ASP A 177 5.13 6.72 -13.85
N PRO A 178 5.88 6.27 -14.85
CA PRO A 178 7.32 6.02 -14.72
C PRO A 178 8.13 7.27 -14.34
N ASN A 179 7.50 8.45 -14.32
CA ASN A 179 8.12 9.69 -13.90
C ASN A 179 7.95 10.02 -12.41
N ASP A 180 7.18 9.24 -11.65
CA ASP A 180 6.91 9.52 -10.23
C ASP A 180 8.02 9.08 -9.28
N GLY A 181 9.13 8.53 -9.79
CA GLY A 181 10.29 8.14 -9.00
C GLY A 181 10.03 6.98 -8.03
N TYR A 182 9.03 6.16 -8.31
CA TYR A 182 8.76 4.95 -7.54
C TYR A 182 9.75 3.85 -7.88
N LEU A 183 10.38 3.32 -6.85
CA LEU A 183 11.27 2.17 -6.95
C LEU A 183 10.41 0.89 -7.08
N THR A 184 10.77 0.02 -8.00
CA THR A 184 10.16 -1.31 -8.08
C THR A 184 10.80 -2.28 -7.09
N CYS A 185 10.14 -3.40 -6.78
CA CYS A 185 10.75 -4.42 -5.94
C CYS A 185 12.03 -5.00 -6.54
N ALA A 186 12.09 -5.14 -7.85
CA ALA A 186 13.30 -5.62 -8.53
C ALA A 186 14.48 -4.67 -8.34
N GLU A 187 14.25 -3.36 -8.46
CA GLU A 187 15.27 -2.33 -8.22
C GLU A 187 15.69 -2.28 -6.75
N ALA A 188 14.73 -2.32 -5.82
CA ALA A 188 15.01 -2.29 -4.39
C ALA A 188 15.84 -3.51 -3.92
N ILE A 189 15.57 -4.69 -4.48
CA ILE A 189 16.33 -5.91 -4.19
C ILE A 189 17.74 -5.78 -4.78
N ALA A 190 17.86 -5.35 -6.05
CA ALA A 190 19.16 -5.18 -6.70
C ALA A 190 20.05 -4.12 -6.00
N GLU A 191 19.48 -3.04 -5.52
CA GLU A 191 20.21 -2.04 -4.73
C GLU A 191 20.72 -2.60 -3.41
N ASN A 192 19.95 -3.48 -2.76
CA ASN A 192 20.32 -4.09 -1.50
C ASN A 192 21.47 -5.11 -1.64
N GLU A 193 21.51 -5.86 -2.74
CA GLU A 193 22.57 -6.83 -3.05
C GLU A 193 23.92 -6.16 -3.36
N ASN A 194 23.91 -4.89 -3.77
CA ASN A 194 25.10 -4.13 -4.13
C ASN A 194 25.72 -3.31 -2.97
N ASN A 195 25.12 -3.32 -1.78
CA ASN A 195 25.57 -2.61 -0.58
C ASN A 195 26.10 -3.57 0.48
#